data_d65c0394be5f588018fb0c445c1b5468
#
_entry.id   d65c0394be5f588018fb0c445c1b5468
#
_cell.length_a   1.000
_cell.length_b   1.000
_cell.length_c   1.000
_cell.angle_alpha   90.00
_cell.angle_beta   90.00
_cell.angle_gamma   90.00
#
_symmetry.space_group_name_H-M   'P 1'
#
loop_
_entity.id
_entity.type
_entity.pdbx_description
1 polymer ?
#
loop_
_entity_poly.entity_id
_entity_poly.type
_entity_poly.pdbx_seq_one_letter_code
_entity_poly.pdbx_strand_id
1 'polypeptide(L)' 'EKDYECYIIVASCASASEAQRFISQKKAEDQLRVLPSDGRYRVYAAVSNDFDAAFAFKSTDKDFVKRYPSAWVYKTSK' A
#
# COMPACT_ATOMS: atom_id res chain seq x y z
N GLU A 1 0.16 4.27 22.52
CA GLU A 1 -0.38 3.43 21.46
C GLU A 1 -1.19 4.26 20.49
N LYS A 2 -1.03 3.99 19.21
CA LYS A 2 -1.69 4.75 18.17
C LYS A 2 -3.03 4.12 17.77
N ASP A 3 -4.01 4.97 17.52
CA ASP A 3 -5.37 4.53 17.18
C ASP A 3 -5.60 4.47 15.68
N TYR A 4 -4.52 4.36 14.89
CA TYR A 4 -4.64 4.34 13.43
C TYR A 4 -3.60 3.40 12.83
N GLU A 5 -3.82 3.06 11.57
CA GLU A 5 -2.85 2.33 10.78
C GLU A 5 -2.56 3.12 9.51
N CYS A 6 -1.31 3.11 9.09
CA CYS A 6 -0.87 3.77 7.86
C CYS A 6 -0.48 2.70 6.85
N TYR A 7 -1.13 2.72 5.70
CA TYR A 7 -0.87 1.78 4.62
C TYR A 7 -0.15 2.52 3.50
N ILE A 8 0.86 1.88 2.93
CA ILE A 8 1.54 2.43 1.76
C ILE A 8 0.84 1.86 0.54
N ILE A 9 -0.04 2.67 -0.06
CA ILE A 9 -0.89 2.26 -1.16
C ILE A 9 -0.15 2.45 -2.48
N VAL A 10 -0.12 1.40 -3.28
CA VAL A 10 0.54 1.45 -4.58
C VAL A 10 -0.47 1.43 -5.74
N ALA A 11 -1.70 1.02 -5.48
CA ALA A 11 -2.74 1.01 -6.51
C ALA A 11 -4.12 1.00 -5.86
N SER A 12 -5.12 1.45 -6.63
CA SER A 12 -6.52 1.38 -6.21
C SER A 12 -7.30 0.74 -7.35
N CYS A 13 -7.99 -0.36 -7.04
CA CYS A 13 -8.70 -1.14 -8.04
C CYS A 13 -10.20 -1.14 -7.76
N ALA A 14 -11.00 -1.32 -8.80
CA ALA A 14 -12.45 -1.32 -8.67
C ALA A 14 -12.99 -2.68 -8.25
N SER A 15 -12.21 -3.74 -8.41
CA SER A 15 -12.65 -5.10 -8.07
C SER A 15 -11.49 -5.92 -7.51
N ALA A 16 -11.84 -6.97 -6.77
CA ALA A 16 -10.86 -7.90 -6.23
C ALA A 16 -10.04 -8.57 -7.34
N SER A 17 -10.70 -8.87 -8.45
CA SER A 17 -10.02 -9.50 -9.60
C SER A 17 -8.92 -8.60 -10.15
N GLU A 18 -9.19 -7.30 -10.27
CA GLU A 18 -8.19 -6.36 -10.75
C GLU A 18 -7.01 -6.26 -9.77
N ALA A 19 -7.32 -6.23 -8.47
CA ALA A 19 -6.27 -6.16 -7.46
C ALA A 19 -5.37 -7.38 -7.51
N GLN A 20 -5.96 -8.56 -7.62
CA GLN A 20 -5.19 -9.80 -7.71
C GLN A 20 -4.34 -9.84 -8.97
N ARG A 21 -4.89 -9.38 -10.08
CA ARG A 21 -4.15 -9.31 -11.34
C ARG A 21 -2.96 -8.36 -11.21
N PHE A 22 -3.18 -7.21 -10.58
CA PHE A 22 -2.10 -6.26 -10.34
C PHE A 22 -0.98 -6.90 -9.53
N ILE A 23 -1.33 -7.59 -8.45
CA ILE A 23 -0.35 -8.24 -7.58
C ILE A 23 0.43 -9.31 -8.34
N SER A 24 -0.25 -10.09 -9.17
CA SER A 24 0.39 -11.19 -9.90
C SER A 24 1.37 -10.70 -10.95
N GLN A 25 1.23 -9.45 -11.41
CA GLN A 25 2.15 -8.84 -12.36
C GLN A 25 3.39 -8.24 -11.69
N LYS A 26 3.41 -8.21 -10.36
CA LYS A 26 4.52 -7.64 -9.61
C LYS A 26 5.36 -8.74 -8.98
N LYS A 27 6.53 -8.36 -8.48
CA LYS A 27 7.43 -9.31 -7.85
C LYS A 27 6.87 -9.77 -6.50
N ALA A 28 7.03 -11.04 -6.20
CA ALA A 28 6.61 -11.59 -4.92
C ALA A 28 7.34 -10.92 -3.75
N GLU A 29 8.53 -10.41 -3.99
CA GLU A 29 9.34 -9.71 -3.00
C GLU A 29 8.65 -8.46 -2.46
N ASP A 30 7.79 -7.85 -3.27
CA ASP A 30 7.08 -6.64 -2.85
C ASP A 30 5.99 -6.94 -1.82
N GLN A 31 5.59 -8.20 -1.68
CA GLN A 31 4.62 -8.66 -0.69
C GLN A 31 3.33 -7.83 -0.69
N LEU A 32 2.83 -7.56 -1.89
CA LEU A 32 1.63 -6.74 -2.05
C LEU A 32 0.40 -7.48 -1.51
N ARG A 33 -0.48 -6.72 -0.90
CA ARG A 33 -1.72 -7.24 -0.33
C ARG A 33 -2.89 -6.33 -0.68
N VAL A 34 -4.10 -6.85 -0.52
CA VAL A 34 -5.31 -6.11 -0.85
C VAL A 34 -5.98 -5.63 0.42
N LEU A 35 -6.38 -4.36 0.43
CA LEU A 35 -7.16 -3.76 1.51
C LEU A 35 -8.52 -3.35 0.96
N PRO A 36 -9.58 -4.13 1.20
CA PRO A 36 -10.92 -3.74 0.78
C PRO A 36 -11.41 -2.57 1.65
N SER A 37 -11.93 -1.53 1.00
CA SER A 37 -12.41 -0.37 1.73
C SER A 37 -13.39 0.42 0.86
N ASP A 38 -14.60 0.66 1.36
CA ASP A 38 -15.60 1.51 0.74
C ASP A 38 -15.89 1.14 -0.73
N GLY A 39 -15.97 -0.18 -1.00
CA GLY A 39 -16.25 -0.66 -2.34
C GLY A 39 -15.06 -0.61 -3.28
N ARG A 40 -13.91 -0.27 -2.78
CA ARG A 40 -12.67 -0.27 -3.55
C ARG A 40 -11.68 -1.26 -2.96
N TYR A 41 -10.77 -1.70 -3.80
CA TYR A 41 -9.72 -2.64 -3.40
C TYR A 41 -8.38 -1.98 -3.60
N ARG A 42 -7.80 -1.53 -2.50
CA ARG A 42 -6.50 -0.88 -2.52
C ARG A 42 -5.40 -1.90 -2.34
N VAL A 43 -4.34 -1.77 -3.12
CA VAL A 43 -3.17 -2.64 -3.01
C VAL A 43 -2.12 -1.90 -2.20
N TYR A 44 -1.61 -2.53 -1.15
CA TYR A 44 -0.61 -1.91 -0.30
C TYR A 44 0.63 -2.80 -0.17
N ALA A 45 1.78 -2.15 0.03
CA ALA A 45 3.06 -2.84 0.14
C ALA A 45 3.51 -2.99 1.59
N ALA A 46 3.07 -2.09 2.46
CA ALA A 46 3.46 -2.12 3.86
C ALA A 46 2.41 -1.43 4.71
N VAL A 47 2.42 -1.75 6.00
CA VAL A 47 1.52 -1.14 6.96
C VAL A 47 2.31 -0.83 8.23
N SER A 48 2.00 0.32 8.84
CA SER A 48 2.65 0.75 10.07
C SER A 48 1.64 1.51 10.91
N ASN A 49 1.81 1.48 12.23
CA ASN A 49 1.00 2.30 13.11
C ASN A 49 1.68 3.64 13.42
N ASP A 50 2.70 4.00 12.65
CA ASP A 50 3.44 5.25 12.79
C ASP A 50 3.54 5.90 11.42
N PHE A 51 2.88 7.07 11.27
CA PHE A 51 2.86 7.79 10.00
C PHE A 51 4.26 8.14 9.53
N ASP A 52 5.12 8.61 10.46
CA ASP A 52 6.47 9.00 10.09
C ASP A 52 7.28 7.83 9.58
N ALA A 53 7.13 6.66 10.20
CA ALA A 53 7.82 5.46 9.75
C ALA A 53 7.32 5.02 8.38
N ALA A 54 6.02 5.08 8.14
CA ALA A 54 5.45 4.73 6.84
C ALA A 54 5.94 5.68 5.76
N PHE A 55 5.92 6.97 6.06
CA PHE A 55 6.38 7.99 5.10
C PHE A 55 7.86 7.81 4.80
N ALA A 56 8.66 7.51 5.81
CA ALA A 56 10.09 7.28 5.64
C ALA A 56 10.35 6.07 4.75
N PHE A 57 9.62 4.99 4.97
CA PHE A 57 9.75 3.80 4.14
C PHE A 57 9.49 4.13 2.66
N LYS A 58 8.39 4.84 2.43
CA LYS A 58 7.99 5.23 1.07
C LYS A 58 9.04 6.13 0.40
N SER A 59 9.69 6.99 1.20
CA SER A 59 10.58 8.01 0.65
C SER A 59 12.04 7.56 0.55
N THR A 60 12.49 6.61 1.38
CA THR A 60 13.89 6.23 1.44
C THR A 60 14.26 5.04 0.56
N ASP A 61 13.31 4.16 0.29
CA ASP A 61 13.57 3.02 -0.58
C ASP A 61 13.49 3.47 -2.03
N LYS A 62 14.65 3.72 -2.63
CA LYS A 62 14.72 4.23 -4.00
C LYS A 62 14.14 3.27 -5.02
N ASP A 63 14.33 1.99 -4.82
CA ASP A 63 13.78 0.99 -5.74
C ASP A 63 12.26 0.97 -5.65
N PHE A 64 11.72 1.10 -4.45
CA PHE A 64 10.28 1.17 -4.25
C PHE A 64 9.69 2.41 -4.94
N VAL A 65 10.32 3.57 -4.73
CA VAL A 65 9.86 4.82 -5.34
C VAL A 65 9.88 4.71 -6.86
N LYS A 66 10.90 4.05 -7.40
CA LYS A 66 11.04 3.88 -8.84
C LYS A 66 9.94 2.99 -9.41
N ARG A 67 9.60 1.92 -8.70
CA ARG A 67 8.56 0.99 -9.14
C ARG A 67 7.16 1.56 -8.95
N TYR A 68 6.97 2.35 -7.89
CA TYR A 68 5.66 2.87 -7.53
C TYR A 68 5.74 4.37 -7.27
N PRO A 69 5.96 5.18 -8.32
CA PRO A 69 6.13 6.61 -8.13
C PRO A 69 4.89 7.33 -7.62
N SER A 70 3.72 6.72 -7.79
CA SER A 70 2.45 7.29 -7.33
C SER A 70 2.02 6.75 -5.96
N ALA A 71 2.87 5.99 -5.30
CA ALA A 71 2.53 5.44 -3.98
C ALA A 71 2.28 6.56 -2.97
N TRP A 72 1.33 6.32 -2.07
CA TRP A 72 0.96 7.31 -1.06
C TRP A 72 0.60 6.61 0.24
N VAL A 73 0.58 7.38 1.32
CA VAL A 73 0.27 6.85 2.64
C VAL A 73 -1.21 7.06 2.92
N TYR A 74 -1.92 5.97 3.19
CA TYR A 74 -3.33 6.00 3.53
C TYR A 74 -3.48 5.72 5.03
N LYS A 75 -3.97 6.71 5.75
CA LYS A 75 -4.17 6.62 7.20
C LYS A 75 -5.61 6.25 7.48
N THR A 76 -5.80 5.20 8.25
CA THR A 76 -7.16 4.74 8.60
C THR A 76 -7.26 4.53 10.09
N SER A 77 -8.41 4.87 10.64
CA SER A 77 -8.70 4.67 12.05
C SER A 77 -8.97 3.19 12.32
N LYS A 78 -8.56 2.76 13.51
CA LYS A 78 -8.90 1.43 13.97
C LYS A 78 -10.29 1.40 14.56
#